data_27adc407001069a08b901269dc2b8592
#
_entry.id   27adc407001069a08b901269dc2b8592
#
_cell.length_a   1.000
_cell.length_b   1.000
_cell.length_c   1.000
_cell.angle_alpha   90.00
_cell.angle_beta   90.00
_cell.angle_gamma   90.00
#
_symmetry.space_group_name_H-M   'P 1'
#
loop_
_entity.id
_entity.type
_entity.pdbx_description
1 polymer ?
#
loop_
_entity_poly.entity_id
_entity_poly.type
_entity_poly.pdbx_seq_one_letter_code
_entity_poly.pdbx_strand_id
1 'polypeptide(L)'
;LHSFPTRRSSDLGNYFFAGKVIENRQITAVVVIMAEILITGLIHIDGLADTADGLFSYAGKEKILEIMKDSRIGTNGTVALILYFLAKTVFLSGVKPEYILLYSIISRMSTSINAGLGEYARKKGMSNGIIEKNDKKDAVISILITAVLSFLILGLKGLLVLALAILFILFFMENVKRKIDGITGDTMGASLEITAIIVLFAGIILK
;
A
#
# COMPACT_ATOMS: atom_id res chain seq x y z
N LEU A 1 -37.49 -47.07 -15.97
CA LEU A 1 -36.65 -46.61 -14.85
C LEU A 1 -35.56 -45.75 -15.43
N HIS A 2 -35.80 -44.43 -15.50
CA HIS A 2 -34.80 -43.45 -15.94
C HIS A 2 -33.94 -43.05 -14.76
N SER A 3 -32.63 -43.30 -14.86
CA SER A 3 -31.61 -42.81 -13.96
C SER A 3 -31.44 -41.30 -14.17
N PHE A 4 -31.76 -40.51 -13.15
CA PHE A 4 -31.43 -39.08 -13.12
C PHE A 4 -29.90 -38.87 -13.04
N PRO A 5 -29.33 -37.94 -13.80
CA PRO A 5 -27.90 -37.65 -13.72
C PRO A 5 -27.57 -36.94 -12.41
N THR A 6 -26.67 -37.53 -11.64
CA THR A 6 -26.09 -37.01 -10.42
C THR A 6 -25.15 -35.83 -10.70
N ARG A 7 -25.68 -34.68 -11.14
CA ARG A 7 -24.91 -33.46 -11.39
C ARG A 7 -24.97 -32.44 -10.24
N ARG A 8 -25.30 -32.86 -9.01
CA ARG A 8 -25.57 -31.95 -7.89
C ARG A 8 -24.50 -31.86 -6.81
N SER A 9 -23.50 -32.74 -6.80
CA SER A 9 -22.53 -32.74 -5.69
C SER A 9 -21.30 -31.84 -5.92
N SER A 10 -20.88 -31.70 -7.18
CA SER A 10 -19.71 -30.85 -7.50
C SER A 10 -20.02 -29.34 -7.42
N ASP A 11 -21.23 -28.95 -7.87
CA ASP A 11 -21.64 -27.54 -7.86
C ASP A 11 -21.91 -27.05 -6.44
N LEU A 12 -22.59 -27.86 -5.60
CA LEU A 12 -22.80 -27.57 -4.19
C LEU A 12 -21.49 -27.49 -3.41
N GLY A 13 -20.51 -28.33 -3.73
CA GLY A 13 -19.17 -28.29 -3.14
C GLY A 13 -18.44 -26.98 -3.46
N ASN A 14 -18.52 -26.51 -4.68
CA ASN A 14 -17.90 -25.26 -5.13
C ASN A 14 -18.59 -24.03 -4.50
N TYR A 15 -19.93 -24.00 -4.44
CA TYR A 15 -20.67 -22.94 -3.76
C TYR A 15 -20.42 -22.95 -2.25
N PHE A 16 -20.32 -24.12 -1.63
CA PHE A 16 -20.04 -24.27 -0.21
C PHE A 16 -18.61 -23.85 0.13
N PHE A 17 -17.63 -24.16 -0.74
CA PHE A 17 -16.24 -23.75 -0.57
C PHE A 17 -16.09 -22.24 -0.75
N ALA A 18 -16.66 -21.66 -1.80
CA ALA A 18 -16.65 -20.22 -2.03
C ALA A 18 -17.35 -19.45 -0.90
N GLY A 19 -18.50 -19.96 -0.42
CA GLY A 19 -19.20 -19.39 0.72
C GLY A 19 -18.33 -19.39 1.98
N LYS A 20 -17.66 -20.51 2.30
CA LYS A 20 -16.73 -20.57 3.45
C LYS A 20 -15.53 -19.61 3.33
N VAL A 21 -14.98 -19.42 2.14
CA VAL A 21 -13.91 -18.46 1.90
C VAL A 21 -14.40 -17.04 2.16
N ILE A 22 -15.62 -16.69 1.68
CA ILE A 22 -16.20 -15.35 1.87
C ILE A 22 -16.60 -15.11 3.35
N GLU A 23 -17.08 -16.12 4.05
CA GLU A 23 -17.41 -16.03 5.47
C GLU A 23 -16.18 -15.90 6.37
N ASN A 24 -15.06 -16.53 6.00
CA ASN A 24 -13.82 -16.41 6.75
C ASN A 24 -13.02 -15.17 6.35
N ARG A 25 -13.14 -14.12 7.16
CA ARG A 25 -12.48 -12.82 6.91
C ARG A 25 -10.97 -12.91 6.79
N GLN A 26 -10.32 -13.84 7.50
CA GLN A 26 -8.87 -14.01 7.42
C GLN A 26 -8.47 -14.61 6.06
N ILE A 27 -9.18 -15.63 5.59
CA ILE A 27 -8.95 -16.20 4.26
C ILE A 27 -9.21 -15.14 3.19
N THR A 28 -10.29 -14.38 3.30
CA THR A 28 -10.60 -13.27 2.38
C THR A 28 -9.47 -12.23 2.36
N ALA A 29 -8.92 -11.86 3.52
CA ALA A 29 -7.80 -10.92 3.60
C ALA A 29 -6.56 -11.45 2.86
N VAL A 30 -6.21 -12.72 3.05
CA VAL A 30 -5.08 -13.35 2.34
C VAL A 30 -5.34 -13.37 0.83
N VAL A 31 -6.54 -13.71 0.37
CA VAL A 31 -6.89 -13.71 -1.06
C VAL A 31 -6.78 -12.31 -1.66
N VAL A 32 -7.23 -11.27 -0.95
CA VAL A 32 -7.08 -9.86 -1.38
C VAL A 32 -5.61 -9.49 -1.53
N ILE A 33 -4.77 -9.83 -0.54
CA ILE A 33 -3.32 -9.57 -0.59
C ILE A 33 -2.68 -10.30 -1.77
N MET A 34 -3.01 -11.57 -2.00
CA MET A 34 -2.51 -12.33 -3.14
C MET A 34 -2.93 -11.70 -4.47
N ALA A 35 -4.17 -11.25 -4.60
CA ALA A 35 -4.65 -10.57 -5.80
C ALA A 35 -3.89 -9.26 -6.05
N GLU A 36 -3.65 -8.45 -5.02
CA GLU A 36 -2.85 -7.23 -5.14
C GLU A 36 -1.42 -7.53 -5.60
N ILE A 37 -0.77 -8.53 -5.01
CA ILE A 37 0.57 -8.98 -5.40
C ILE A 37 0.62 -9.35 -6.88
N LEU A 38 -0.36 -10.13 -7.35
CA LEU A 38 -0.42 -10.54 -8.75
C LEU A 38 -0.67 -9.36 -9.71
N ILE A 39 -1.50 -8.39 -9.31
CA ILE A 39 -1.82 -7.21 -10.13
C ILE A 39 -0.65 -6.21 -10.16
N THR A 40 0.03 -5.99 -9.04
CA THR A 40 1.08 -4.98 -8.93
C THR A 40 2.48 -5.51 -9.26
N GLY A 41 2.66 -6.83 -9.35
CA GLY A 41 3.95 -7.45 -9.61
C GLY A 41 4.97 -7.20 -8.50
N LEU A 42 4.54 -7.03 -7.24
CA LEU A 42 5.39 -6.80 -6.05
C LEU A 42 6.16 -5.48 -6.02
N ILE A 43 6.10 -4.64 -7.05
CA ILE A 43 6.97 -3.46 -7.19
C ILE A 43 6.94 -2.50 -5.99
N HIS A 44 5.79 -2.35 -5.32
CA HIS A 44 5.67 -1.48 -4.14
C HIS A 44 6.17 -2.16 -2.88
N ILE A 45 5.97 -3.47 -2.77
CA ILE A 45 6.43 -4.29 -1.65
C ILE A 45 7.95 -4.43 -1.67
N ASP A 46 8.55 -4.57 -2.84
CA ASP A 46 10.00 -4.52 -3.07
C ASP A 46 10.56 -3.17 -2.60
N GLY A 47 9.94 -2.06 -3.03
CA GLY A 47 10.30 -0.72 -2.57
C GLY A 47 10.18 -0.54 -1.05
N LEU A 48 9.23 -1.20 -0.38
CA LEU A 48 9.14 -1.20 1.08
C LEU A 48 10.34 -1.89 1.73
N ALA A 49 10.74 -3.06 1.21
CA ALA A 49 11.90 -3.79 1.70
C ALA A 49 13.21 -3.00 1.50
N ASP A 50 13.44 -2.51 0.28
CA ASP A 50 14.62 -1.72 -0.07
C ASP A 50 14.73 -0.44 0.76
N THR A 51 13.60 0.23 0.97
CA THR A 51 13.53 1.43 1.81
C THR A 51 13.88 1.11 3.26
N ALA A 52 13.38 0.00 3.80
CA ALA A 52 13.69 -0.42 5.16
C ALA A 52 15.18 -0.77 5.30
N ASP A 53 15.73 -1.55 4.36
CA ASP A 53 17.15 -1.91 4.40
C ASP A 53 18.04 -0.66 4.26
N GLY A 54 17.71 0.27 3.39
CA GLY A 54 18.45 1.50 3.22
C GLY A 54 18.36 2.43 4.42
N LEU A 55 17.16 2.82 4.81
CA LEU A 55 16.95 3.86 5.85
C LEU A 55 17.34 3.42 7.26
N PHE A 56 17.27 2.13 7.57
CA PHE A 56 17.68 1.59 8.87
C PHE A 56 19.11 1.02 8.90
N SER A 57 19.90 1.27 7.84
CA SER A 57 21.32 0.88 7.79
C SER A 57 22.25 1.79 8.62
N TYR A 58 21.74 2.94 9.10
CA TYR A 58 22.53 3.97 9.77
C TYR A 58 23.72 4.49 8.94
N ALA A 59 23.69 4.32 7.63
CA ALA A 59 24.74 4.73 6.71
C ALA A 59 24.50 6.16 6.18
N GLY A 60 25.51 6.72 5.52
CA GLY A 60 25.36 7.97 4.78
C GLY A 60 24.57 7.81 3.47
N LYS A 61 24.15 8.92 2.86
CA LYS A 61 23.27 8.99 1.69
C LYS A 61 23.67 8.05 0.55
N GLU A 62 24.95 8.12 0.13
CA GLU A 62 25.46 7.33 -1.01
C GLU A 62 25.31 5.83 -0.74
N LYS A 63 25.64 5.41 0.48
CA LYS A 63 25.54 4.00 0.89
C LYS A 63 24.10 3.54 1.06
N ILE A 64 23.20 4.38 1.57
CA ILE A 64 21.76 4.11 1.61
C ILE A 64 21.25 3.85 0.19
N LEU A 65 21.57 4.74 -0.77
CA LEU A 65 21.13 4.60 -2.15
C LEU A 65 21.77 3.39 -2.87
N GLU A 66 22.95 2.94 -2.45
CA GLU A 66 23.60 1.72 -2.91
C GLU A 66 22.85 0.49 -2.37
N ILE A 67 22.57 0.43 -1.06
CA ILE A 67 21.83 -0.65 -0.41
C ILE A 67 20.46 -0.84 -1.06
N MET A 68 19.72 0.26 -1.29
CA MET A 68 18.41 0.24 -1.96
C MET A 68 18.45 -0.22 -3.43
N LYS A 69 19.62 -0.46 -4.01
CA LYS A 69 19.78 -1.02 -5.36
C LYS A 69 20.30 -2.45 -5.35
N ASP A 70 20.68 -2.96 -4.20
CA ASP A 70 21.13 -4.34 -4.07
C ASP A 70 19.92 -5.27 -4.17
N SER A 71 19.96 -6.24 -5.06
CA SER A 71 18.89 -7.22 -5.23
C SER A 71 18.77 -8.21 -4.07
N ARG A 72 19.70 -8.17 -3.11
CA ARG A 72 19.68 -9.01 -1.91
C ARG A 72 18.91 -8.32 -0.81
N ILE A 73 17.89 -9.01 -0.27
CA ILE A 73 17.15 -8.51 0.87
C ILE A 73 18.00 -8.59 2.16
N GLY A 74 18.00 -7.52 2.92
CA GLY A 74 18.63 -7.47 4.24
C GLY A 74 17.68 -7.83 5.38
N THR A 75 18.20 -7.78 6.60
CA THR A 75 17.40 -8.09 7.80
C THR A 75 16.29 -7.08 8.04
N ASN A 76 16.54 -5.78 7.82
CA ASN A 76 15.54 -4.74 8.04
C ASN A 76 14.38 -4.86 7.05
N GLY A 77 14.66 -5.12 5.76
CA GLY A 77 13.66 -5.39 4.74
C GLY A 77 12.84 -6.63 5.05
N THR A 78 13.51 -7.72 5.45
CA THR A 78 12.83 -8.96 5.84
C THR A 78 11.87 -8.72 7.01
N VAL A 79 12.30 -8.05 8.08
CA VAL A 79 11.46 -7.74 9.23
C VAL A 79 10.30 -6.81 8.83
N ALA A 80 10.58 -5.79 8.00
CA ALA A 80 9.54 -4.89 7.51
C ALA A 80 8.44 -5.63 6.73
N LEU A 81 8.82 -6.56 5.84
CA LEU A 81 7.85 -7.38 5.10
C LEU A 81 7.03 -8.30 6.00
N ILE A 82 7.65 -8.96 6.97
CA ILE A 82 6.94 -9.82 7.92
C ILE A 82 5.90 -9.01 8.69
N LEU A 83 6.30 -7.87 9.26
CA LEU A 83 5.39 -6.99 10.00
C LEU A 83 4.29 -6.42 9.11
N TYR A 84 4.61 -6.02 7.88
CA TYR A 84 3.65 -5.54 6.91
C TYR A 84 2.57 -6.57 6.59
N PHE A 85 2.94 -7.81 6.22
CA PHE A 85 1.98 -8.84 5.88
C PHE A 85 1.13 -9.28 7.07
N LEU A 86 1.72 -9.38 8.27
CA LEU A 86 0.99 -9.64 9.50
C LEU A 86 -0.05 -8.55 9.78
N ALA A 87 0.38 -7.27 9.77
CA ALA A 87 -0.50 -6.14 10.01
C ALA A 87 -1.61 -6.06 8.95
N LYS A 88 -1.26 -6.18 7.67
CA LYS A 88 -2.22 -6.11 6.57
C LYS A 88 -3.29 -7.21 6.68
N THR A 89 -2.88 -8.45 6.97
CA THR A 89 -3.81 -9.58 7.14
C THR A 89 -4.77 -9.34 8.30
N VAL A 90 -4.24 -8.95 9.46
CA VAL A 90 -5.04 -8.69 10.67
C VAL A 90 -6.00 -7.52 10.44
N PHE A 91 -5.53 -6.42 9.88
CA PHE A 91 -6.36 -5.22 9.70
C PHE A 91 -7.42 -5.43 8.61
N LEU A 92 -7.06 -6.01 7.45
CA LEU A 92 -8.04 -6.34 6.41
C LEU A 92 -9.15 -7.28 6.92
N SER A 93 -8.81 -8.26 7.75
CA SER A 93 -9.81 -9.17 8.31
C SER A 93 -10.74 -8.49 9.33
N GLY A 94 -10.32 -7.38 9.90
CA GLY A 94 -11.04 -6.67 10.96
C GLY A 94 -11.83 -5.44 10.53
N VAL A 95 -11.54 -4.83 9.37
CA VAL A 95 -12.21 -3.61 8.91
C VAL A 95 -13.54 -3.88 8.20
N LYS A 96 -14.35 -2.82 8.05
CA LYS A 96 -15.52 -2.82 7.19
C LYS A 96 -15.13 -2.70 5.72
N PRO A 97 -15.95 -3.20 4.76
CA PRO A 97 -15.64 -3.14 3.32
C PRO A 97 -15.34 -1.74 2.79
N GLU A 98 -15.95 -0.70 3.37
CA GLU A 98 -15.73 0.69 2.97
C GLU A 98 -14.27 1.12 3.16
N TYR A 99 -13.61 0.63 4.20
CA TYR A 99 -12.19 0.89 4.43
C TYR A 99 -11.28 0.13 3.45
N ILE A 100 -11.74 -1.00 2.90
CA ILE A 100 -11.02 -1.74 1.84
C ILE A 100 -10.97 -0.92 0.55
N LEU A 101 -12.05 -0.24 0.20
CA LEU A 101 -12.04 0.71 -0.92
C LEU A 101 -11.16 1.92 -0.60
N LEU A 102 -11.30 2.46 0.60
CA LEU A 102 -10.64 3.70 0.99
C LEU A 102 -9.11 3.56 1.04
N TYR A 103 -8.58 2.46 1.60
CA TYR A 103 -7.12 2.28 1.64
C TYR A 103 -6.51 2.20 0.25
N SER A 104 -7.20 1.56 -0.71
CA SER A 104 -6.73 1.45 -2.09
C SER A 104 -6.66 2.81 -2.79
N ILE A 105 -7.60 3.71 -2.50
CA ILE A 105 -7.65 5.06 -3.07
C ILE A 105 -6.59 5.95 -2.42
N ILE A 106 -6.57 6.01 -1.09
CA ILE A 106 -5.67 6.90 -0.33
C ILE A 106 -4.21 6.50 -0.49
N SER A 107 -3.90 5.20 -0.51
CA SER A 107 -2.52 4.74 -0.69
C SER A 107 -1.96 5.17 -2.07
N ARG A 108 -2.75 5.12 -3.12
CA ARG A 108 -2.31 5.57 -4.45
C ARG A 108 -2.15 7.08 -4.54
N MET A 109 -2.97 7.87 -3.83
CA MET A 109 -2.76 9.30 -3.70
C MET A 109 -1.37 9.64 -3.14
N SER A 110 -0.80 8.78 -2.24
CA SER A 110 0.54 9.01 -1.69
C SER A 110 1.61 9.09 -2.77
N THR A 111 1.48 8.31 -3.84
CA THR A 111 2.39 8.35 -4.99
C THR A 111 2.34 9.70 -5.70
N SER A 112 1.13 10.25 -5.91
CA SER A 112 0.96 11.58 -6.52
C SER A 112 1.52 12.70 -5.65
N ILE A 113 1.34 12.62 -4.32
CA ILE A 113 1.92 13.60 -3.39
C ILE A 113 3.44 13.53 -3.43
N ASN A 114 4.01 12.32 -3.31
CA ASN A 114 5.46 12.14 -3.37
C ASN A 114 6.03 12.65 -4.71
N ALA A 115 5.42 12.30 -5.84
CA ALA A 115 5.89 12.70 -7.17
C ALA A 115 5.76 14.22 -7.40
N GLY A 116 4.66 14.84 -6.95
CA GLY A 116 4.41 16.27 -7.18
C GLY A 116 5.12 17.22 -6.21
N LEU A 117 5.54 16.74 -5.03
CA LEU A 117 6.19 17.56 -4.00
C LEU A 117 7.64 17.16 -3.74
N GLY A 118 8.04 15.95 -4.14
CA GLY A 118 9.40 15.43 -3.92
C GLY A 118 10.38 15.79 -5.03
N GLU A 119 11.65 15.83 -4.68
CA GLU A 119 12.76 15.91 -5.62
C GLU A 119 13.41 14.53 -5.75
N TYR A 120 13.86 14.16 -6.95
CA TYR A 120 14.44 12.84 -7.15
C TYR A 120 15.86 12.74 -6.58
N ALA A 121 16.09 11.80 -5.68
CA ALA A 121 17.37 11.66 -4.97
C ALA A 121 18.51 11.08 -5.85
N ARG A 122 18.20 10.45 -6.98
CA ARG A 122 19.17 9.82 -7.89
C ARG A 122 19.31 10.64 -9.18
N LYS A 123 20.48 10.63 -9.80
CA LYS A 123 20.72 11.30 -11.11
C LYS A 123 19.93 10.66 -12.27
N LYS A 124 19.67 9.35 -12.21
CA LYS A 124 18.86 8.59 -13.18
C LYS A 124 18.21 7.39 -12.49
N GLY A 125 16.98 7.05 -12.87
CA GLY A 125 16.25 5.87 -12.38
C GLY A 125 14.88 5.76 -13.04
N MET A 126 14.22 4.60 -12.90
CA MET A 126 12.90 4.30 -13.51
C MET A 126 11.83 5.34 -13.13
N SER A 127 11.84 5.81 -11.91
CA SER A 127 10.83 6.76 -11.40
C SER A 127 11.11 8.23 -11.76
N ASN A 128 12.25 8.52 -12.38
CA ASN A 128 12.61 9.89 -12.80
C ASN A 128 11.53 10.49 -13.71
N GLY A 129 11.08 9.71 -14.71
CA GLY A 129 10.05 10.16 -15.65
C GLY A 129 8.66 10.39 -15.02
N ILE A 130 8.37 9.77 -13.87
CA ILE A 130 7.14 10.00 -13.10
C ILE A 130 7.27 11.33 -12.33
N ILE A 131 8.39 11.54 -11.66
CA ILE A 131 8.63 12.74 -10.84
C ILE A 131 8.79 14.00 -11.73
N GLU A 132 9.48 13.88 -12.86
CA GLU A 132 9.66 15.01 -13.81
C GLU A 132 8.35 15.45 -14.50
N LYS A 133 7.38 14.53 -14.65
CA LYS A 133 6.11 14.81 -15.31
C LYS A 133 5.01 15.27 -14.36
N ASN A 134 5.16 15.04 -13.06
CA ASN A 134 4.18 15.44 -12.05
C ASN A 134 4.60 16.75 -11.39
N ASP A 135 3.64 17.59 -11.11
CA ASP A 135 3.83 18.86 -10.42
C ASP A 135 2.94 18.99 -9.18
N LYS A 136 3.07 20.13 -8.49
CA LYS A 136 2.25 20.43 -7.30
C LYS A 136 0.74 20.44 -7.61
N LYS A 137 0.35 20.74 -8.85
CA LYS A 137 -1.08 20.77 -9.25
C LYS A 137 -1.64 19.35 -9.28
N ASP A 138 -0.86 18.38 -9.79
CA ASP A 138 -1.26 16.98 -9.82
C ASP A 138 -1.46 16.43 -8.42
N ALA A 139 -0.56 16.76 -7.48
CA ALA A 139 -0.71 16.40 -6.08
C ALA A 139 -1.99 17.01 -5.47
N VAL A 140 -2.26 18.30 -5.71
CA VAL A 140 -3.47 18.97 -5.21
C VAL A 140 -4.74 18.36 -5.83
N ILE A 141 -4.76 18.12 -7.12
CA ILE A 141 -5.90 17.49 -7.81
C ILE A 141 -6.16 16.09 -7.23
N SER A 142 -5.10 15.30 -7.03
CA SER A 142 -5.19 13.96 -6.43
C SER A 142 -5.78 14.03 -5.01
N ILE A 143 -5.35 14.98 -4.18
CA ILE A 143 -5.90 15.20 -2.83
C ILE A 143 -7.38 15.57 -2.90
N LEU A 144 -7.78 16.50 -3.79
CA LEU A 144 -9.17 16.94 -3.91
C LEU A 144 -10.09 15.79 -4.35
N ILE A 145 -9.69 15.03 -5.37
CA ILE A 145 -10.45 13.85 -5.83
C ILE A 145 -10.58 12.83 -4.68
N THR A 146 -9.47 12.54 -3.98
CA THR A 146 -9.47 11.58 -2.88
C THR A 146 -10.32 12.09 -1.71
N ALA A 147 -10.36 13.39 -1.43
CA ALA A 147 -11.21 13.98 -0.40
C ALA A 147 -12.70 13.80 -0.72
N VAL A 148 -13.09 14.07 -1.96
CA VAL A 148 -14.49 13.85 -2.40
C VAL A 148 -14.86 12.37 -2.26
N LEU A 149 -14.03 11.46 -2.75
CA LEU A 149 -14.29 10.02 -2.64
C LEU A 149 -14.32 9.55 -1.19
N SER A 150 -13.40 10.01 -0.35
CA SER A 150 -13.36 9.67 1.07
C SER A 150 -14.63 10.14 1.80
N PHE A 151 -15.11 11.35 1.47
CA PHE A 151 -16.35 11.87 2.03
C PHE A 151 -17.58 11.07 1.55
N LEU A 152 -17.65 10.72 0.28
CA LEU A 152 -18.75 9.92 -0.26
C LEU A 152 -18.81 8.50 0.32
N ILE A 153 -17.65 7.90 0.66
CA ILE A 153 -17.58 6.53 1.19
C ILE A 153 -17.87 6.51 2.70
N LEU A 154 -17.28 7.40 3.49
CA LEU A 154 -17.31 7.37 4.96
C LEU A 154 -17.65 8.70 5.63
N GLY A 155 -18.11 9.70 4.87
CA GLY A 155 -18.44 11.03 5.41
C GLY A 155 -17.25 11.68 6.12
N LEU A 156 -17.50 12.30 7.27
CA LEU A 156 -16.46 12.96 8.07
C LEU A 156 -15.37 12.00 8.56
N LYS A 157 -15.69 10.72 8.81
CA LYS A 157 -14.68 9.72 9.17
C LYS A 157 -13.69 9.50 8.03
N GLY A 158 -14.17 9.47 6.78
CA GLY A 158 -13.30 9.35 5.60
C GLY A 158 -12.33 10.53 5.46
N LEU A 159 -12.79 11.76 5.72
CA LEU A 159 -11.92 12.94 5.72
C LEU A 159 -10.90 12.91 6.86
N LEU A 160 -11.28 12.42 8.03
CA LEU A 160 -10.33 12.26 9.14
C LEU A 160 -9.22 11.26 8.79
N VAL A 161 -9.58 10.10 8.22
CA VAL A 161 -8.62 9.10 7.78
C VAL A 161 -7.69 9.66 6.69
N LEU A 162 -8.23 10.41 5.74
CA LEU A 162 -7.45 11.09 4.72
C LEU A 162 -6.46 12.11 5.32
N ALA A 163 -6.90 12.90 6.28
CA ALA A 163 -6.03 13.87 6.96
C ALA A 163 -4.87 13.18 7.68
N LEU A 164 -5.13 12.09 8.40
CA LEU A 164 -4.10 11.28 9.06
C LEU A 164 -3.10 10.69 8.04
N ALA A 165 -3.60 10.20 6.90
CA ALA A 165 -2.76 9.68 5.83
C ALA A 165 -1.87 10.77 5.22
N ILE A 166 -2.41 11.97 4.93
CA ILE A 166 -1.63 13.10 4.40
C ILE A 166 -0.53 13.52 5.39
N LEU A 167 -0.86 13.64 6.68
CA LEU A 167 0.13 13.97 7.71
C LEU A 167 1.27 12.95 7.74
N PHE A 168 0.93 11.66 7.67
CA PHE A 168 1.94 10.61 7.60
C PHE A 168 2.79 10.71 6.32
N ILE A 169 2.18 10.89 5.14
CA ILE A 169 2.89 10.98 3.86
C ILE A 169 3.91 12.11 3.90
N LEU A 170 3.52 13.29 4.37
CA LEU A 170 4.40 14.46 4.48
C LEU A 170 5.52 14.22 5.50
N PHE A 171 5.19 13.63 6.66
CA PHE A 171 6.17 13.26 7.67
C PHE A 171 7.18 12.23 7.12
N PHE A 172 6.71 11.19 6.45
CA PHE A 172 7.57 10.15 5.86
C PHE A 172 8.49 10.75 4.79
N MET A 173 7.94 11.53 3.86
CA MET A 173 8.68 12.19 2.80
C MET A 173 9.79 13.09 3.35
N GLU A 174 9.50 13.89 4.38
CA GLU A 174 10.50 14.76 5.02
C GLU A 174 11.63 13.96 5.69
N ASN A 175 11.31 12.84 6.37
CA ASN A 175 12.31 11.96 6.96
C ASN A 175 13.18 11.27 5.92
N VAL A 176 12.60 10.86 4.80
CA VAL A 176 13.34 10.31 3.66
C VAL A 176 14.27 11.37 3.06
N LYS A 177 13.74 12.58 2.80
CA LYS A 177 14.50 13.70 2.26
C LYS A 177 15.71 14.05 3.11
N ARG A 178 15.59 14.04 4.43
CA ARG A 178 16.71 14.28 5.35
C ARG A 178 17.83 13.25 5.26
N LYS A 179 17.51 12.02 4.83
CA LYS A 179 18.49 10.92 4.77
C LYS A 179 19.16 10.79 3.40
N ILE A 180 18.42 11.06 2.32
CA ILE A 180 18.90 10.82 0.95
C ILE A 180 18.76 12.04 0.03
N ASP A 181 18.46 13.24 0.57
CA ASP A 181 18.27 14.52 -0.15
C ASP A 181 17.21 14.44 -1.26
N GLY A 182 16.15 13.68 -1.05
CA GLY A 182 15.07 13.53 -2.02
C GLY A 182 14.29 12.24 -1.81
N ILE A 183 13.64 11.77 -2.87
CA ILE A 183 12.86 10.53 -2.88
C ILE A 183 13.31 9.60 -4.00
N THR A 184 12.97 8.31 -3.91
CA THR A 184 13.19 7.31 -4.97
C THR A 184 11.87 6.60 -5.28
N GLY A 185 11.84 5.77 -6.32
CA GLY A 185 10.70 4.90 -6.60
C GLY A 185 10.40 3.95 -5.44
N ASP A 186 11.45 3.44 -4.80
CA ASP A 186 11.36 2.53 -3.68
C ASP A 186 10.69 3.22 -2.47
N THR A 187 11.10 4.46 -2.15
CA THR A 187 10.48 5.23 -1.07
C THR A 187 9.04 5.65 -1.39
N MET A 188 8.70 5.84 -2.67
CA MET A 188 7.29 6.05 -3.09
C MET A 188 6.46 4.78 -2.87
N GLY A 189 7.00 3.61 -3.23
CA GLY A 189 6.38 2.31 -2.97
C GLY A 189 6.19 2.06 -1.47
N ALA A 190 7.21 2.32 -0.67
CA ALA A 190 7.14 2.23 0.80
C ALA A 190 6.05 3.17 1.38
N SER A 191 6.00 4.42 0.91
CA SER A 191 4.98 5.39 1.31
C SER A 191 3.57 4.90 1.00
N LEU A 192 3.36 4.29 -0.18
CA LEU A 192 2.09 3.70 -0.59
C LEU A 192 1.67 2.57 0.36
N GLU A 193 2.56 1.60 0.61
CA GLU A 193 2.23 0.42 1.40
C GLU A 193 2.03 0.76 2.89
N ILE A 194 2.84 1.65 3.46
CA ILE A 194 2.64 2.08 4.85
C ILE A 194 1.37 2.92 4.98
N THR A 195 1.05 3.78 4.01
CA THR A 195 -0.22 4.52 3.99
C THR A 195 -1.42 3.58 3.97
N ALA A 196 -1.37 2.48 3.20
CA ALA A 196 -2.40 1.46 3.20
C ALA A 196 -2.62 0.86 4.60
N ILE A 197 -1.55 0.52 5.31
CA ILE A 197 -1.60 0.02 6.69
C ILE A 197 -2.23 1.05 7.64
N ILE A 198 -1.87 2.32 7.52
CA ILE A 198 -2.43 3.40 8.37
C ILE A 198 -3.93 3.56 8.18
N VAL A 199 -4.40 3.54 6.92
CA VAL A 199 -5.84 3.63 6.62
C VAL A 199 -6.60 2.43 7.18
N LEU A 200 -6.07 1.23 7.01
CA LEU A 200 -6.69 0.02 7.56
C LEU A 200 -6.70 0.04 9.10
N PHE A 201 -5.60 0.46 9.73
CA PHE A 201 -5.53 0.61 11.18
C PHE A 201 -6.54 1.65 11.71
N ALA A 202 -6.64 2.81 11.05
CA ALA A 202 -7.66 3.80 11.37
C ALA A 202 -9.07 3.22 11.26
N GLY A 203 -9.32 2.34 10.27
CA GLY A 203 -10.57 1.61 10.11
C GLY A 203 -10.90 0.66 11.26
N ILE A 204 -9.90 0.09 11.93
CA ILE A 204 -10.11 -0.72 13.14
C ILE A 204 -10.57 0.16 14.31
N ILE A 205 -9.96 1.36 14.46
CA ILE A 205 -10.23 2.25 15.60
C ILE A 205 -11.55 3.01 15.43
N LEU A 206 -11.89 3.43 14.20
CA LEU A 206 -13.04 4.31 13.90
C LEU A 206 -14.32 3.53 13.53
N LYS A 207 -14.40 2.26 13.87
CA LYS A 207 -15.56 1.38 13.59
C LYS A 207 -16.91 1.98 13.94
#